data_217e8d6e53febeb6104ba6f821a652fe
#
_entry.id   217e8d6e53febeb6104ba6f821a652fe
#
_cell.length_a   1.000
_cell.length_b   1.000
_cell.length_c   1.000
_cell.angle_alpha   90.00
_cell.angle_beta   90.00
_cell.angle_gamma   90.00
#
_symmetry.space_group_name_H-M   'P 1'
#
loop_
_entity.id
_entity.type
_entity.pdbx_description
1 polymer ?
#
loop_
_entity_poly.entity_id
_entity_poly.type
_entity_poly.pdbx_seq_one_letter_code
_entity_poly.pdbx_strand_id
1 'polypeptide(L)'
;MVWTNWPEDHDLTSVTDTLLKEKLVACINRFPVVVSSYIWNGQPETSREIPVLLKTTADRYPALEQRLKALHPYELPEIIAVSVEQGLPAYLQWVENATSV
;
A
#
# COMPACT_ATOMS: atom_id res chain seq x y z
N MET A 1 1.13 -7.29 5.86
CA MET A 1 0.20 -6.24 5.39
C MET A 1 0.93 -4.92 5.29
N VAL A 2 0.68 -4.20 4.24
CA VAL A 2 1.35 -2.92 3.95
C VAL A 2 0.32 -1.82 3.85
N TRP A 3 0.58 -0.70 4.51
CA TRP A 3 -0.28 0.48 4.48
C TRP A 3 0.39 1.61 3.73
N THR A 4 -0.38 2.31 2.92
CA THR A 4 -0.01 3.59 2.35
C THR A 4 -1.24 4.49 2.31
N ASN A 5 -1.03 5.80 2.20
CA ASN A 5 -2.10 6.76 1.98
C ASN A 5 -1.90 7.40 0.62
N TRP A 6 -2.99 7.55 -0.14
CA TRP A 6 -2.93 8.11 -1.49
C TRP A 6 -3.71 9.41 -1.55
N PRO A 7 -3.17 10.47 -2.14
CA PRO A 7 -3.94 11.71 -2.27
C PRO A 7 -5.20 11.47 -3.12
N GLU A 8 -6.32 11.99 -2.65
CA GLU A 8 -7.62 11.77 -3.27
C GLU A 8 -7.67 12.19 -4.75
N ASP A 9 -6.94 13.23 -5.11
CA ASP A 9 -6.98 13.84 -6.43
C ASP A 9 -5.95 13.26 -7.42
N HIS A 10 -5.31 12.14 -7.07
CA HIS A 10 -4.37 11.44 -7.96
C HIS A 10 -4.90 10.08 -8.35
N ASP A 11 -4.50 9.62 -9.55
CA ASP A 11 -4.88 8.31 -10.05
C ASP A 11 -4.32 7.20 -9.17
N LEU A 12 -5.22 6.36 -8.65
CA LEU A 12 -4.85 5.19 -7.88
C LEU A 12 -5.16 3.90 -8.64
N THR A 13 -6.15 3.92 -9.53
CA THR A 13 -6.60 2.72 -10.24
C THR A 13 -5.49 2.12 -11.11
N SER A 14 -4.79 2.94 -11.89
CA SER A 14 -3.70 2.42 -12.73
C SER A 14 -2.53 1.91 -11.89
N VAL A 15 -2.29 2.51 -10.73
CA VAL A 15 -1.25 2.06 -9.79
C VAL A 15 -1.60 0.68 -9.23
N THR A 16 -2.83 0.49 -8.76
CA THR A 16 -3.25 -0.80 -8.22
C THR A 16 -3.21 -1.88 -9.29
N ASP A 17 -3.62 -1.58 -10.52
CA ASP A 17 -3.54 -2.52 -11.64
C ASP A 17 -2.10 -2.93 -11.92
N THR A 18 -1.18 -1.99 -11.91
CA THR A 18 0.25 -2.24 -12.12
C THR A 18 0.81 -3.18 -11.04
N LEU A 19 0.51 -2.90 -9.78
CA LEU A 19 1.00 -3.71 -8.66
C LEU A 19 0.49 -5.14 -8.73
N LEU A 20 -0.76 -5.34 -9.12
CA LEU A 20 -1.35 -6.66 -9.31
C LEU A 20 -0.71 -7.41 -10.48
N LYS A 21 -0.53 -6.75 -11.61
CA LYS A 21 0.10 -7.35 -12.80
C LYS A 21 1.53 -7.76 -12.53
N GLU A 22 2.27 -6.98 -11.77
CA GLU A 22 3.66 -7.26 -11.43
C GLU A 22 3.78 -8.28 -10.29
N LYS A 23 2.67 -8.80 -9.78
CA LYS A 23 2.63 -9.78 -8.68
C LYS A 23 3.32 -9.29 -7.42
N LEU A 24 3.27 -8.00 -7.18
CA LEU A 24 3.81 -7.39 -5.96
C LEU A 24 2.84 -7.49 -4.80
N VAL A 25 1.56 -7.62 -5.10
CA VAL A 25 0.50 -7.77 -4.10
C VAL A 25 -0.50 -8.83 -4.56
N ALA A 26 -1.12 -9.50 -3.59
CA ALA A 26 -2.19 -10.45 -3.85
C ALA A 26 -3.55 -9.77 -3.88
N CYS A 27 -3.73 -8.74 -3.06
CA CYS A 27 -5.01 -8.08 -2.87
C CYS A 27 -4.75 -6.64 -2.43
N ILE A 28 -5.63 -5.74 -2.86
CA ILE A 28 -5.58 -4.33 -2.46
C ILE A 28 -6.97 -3.92 -1.99
N ASN A 29 -7.05 -3.37 -0.78
CA ASN A 29 -8.28 -2.77 -0.27
C ASN A 29 -8.12 -1.26 -0.22
N ARG A 30 -9.05 -0.56 -0.86
CA ARG A 30 -9.13 0.90 -0.82
C ARG A 30 -10.18 1.28 0.20
N PHE A 31 -9.83 2.17 1.11
CA PHE A 31 -10.75 2.65 2.13
C PHE A 31 -11.40 3.96 1.70
N PRO A 32 -12.50 4.35 2.33
CA PRO A 32 -13.07 5.67 2.08
C PRO A 32 -12.09 6.78 2.41
N VAL A 33 -12.26 7.94 1.79
CA VAL A 33 -11.42 9.11 2.02
C VAL A 33 -11.43 9.49 3.50
N VAL A 34 -10.25 9.78 4.03
CA VAL A 34 -10.06 10.30 5.37
C VAL A 34 -9.42 11.68 5.30
N VAL A 35 -9.53 12.44 6.37
CA VAL A 35 -8.81 13.69 6.55
C VAL A 35 -7.65 13.41 7.50
N SER A 36 -6.44 13.54 6.99
CA SER A 36 -5.21 13.35 7.78
C SER A 36 -4.70 14.70 8.25
N SER A 37 -4.34 14.79 9.52
CA SER A 37 -3.78 16.00 10.12
C SER A 37 -2.38 15.71 10.62
N TYR A 38 -1.43 16.57 10.30
CA TYR A 38 -0.02 16.34 10.60
C TYR A 38 0.76 17.65 10.60
N ILE A 39 2.00 17.62 11.04
CA ILE A 39 2.92 18.75 10.97
C ILE A 39 3.90 18.49 9.82
N TRP A 40 3.99 19.45 8.90
CA TRP A 40 4.92 19.38 7.77
C TRP A 40 5.69 20.70 7.71
N ASN A 41 7.03 20.60 7.73
CA ASN A 41 7.92 21.77 7.77
C ASN A 41 7.54 22.78 8.87
N GLY A 42 7.18 22.25 10.04
CA GLY A 42 6.81 23.07 11.21
C GLY A 42 5.41 23.65 11.16
N GLN A 43 4.60 23.34 10.15
CA GLN A 43 3.26 23.89 9.99
C GLN A 43 2.19 22.80 10.09
N PRO A 44 1.04 23.10 10.74
CA PRO A 44 -0.10 22.19 10.70
C PRO A 44 -0.65 22.09 9.27
N GLU A 45 -0.90 20.87 8.84
CA GLU A 45 -1.46 20.58 7.52
C GLU A 45 -2.59 19.59 7.64
N THR A 46 -3.54 19.66 6.70
CA THR A 46 -4.55 18.61 6.51
C THR A 46 -4.58 18.20 5.05
N SER A 47 -4.84 16.93 4.81
CA SER A 47 -4.95 16.38 3.46
C SER A 47 -6.07 15.37 3.41
N ARG A 48 -6.76 15.32 2.26
CA ARG A 48 -7.75 14.28 2.00
C ARG A 48 -7.05 13.12 1.33
N GLU A 49 -7.11 11.95 1.96
CA GLU A 49 -6.34 10.79 1.54
C GLU A 49 -7.19 9.54 1.51
N ILE A 50 -6.81 8.60 0.66
CA ILE A 50 -7.39 7.27 0.58
C ILE A 50 -6.41 6.30 1.24
N PRO A 51 -6.74 5.75 2.42
CA PRO A 51 -5.93 4.68 2.99
C PRO A 51 -6.01 3.44 2.12
N VAL A 52 -4.88 2.80 1.90
CA VAL A 52 -4.78 1.61 1.05
C VAL A 52 -4.08 0.51 1.83
N LEU A 53 -4.72 -0.66 1.89
CA LEU A 53 -4.15 -1.85 2.51
C LEU A 53 -3.74 -2.81 1.41
N LEU A 54 -2.45 -3.16 1.39
CA LEU A 54 -1.89 -4.06 0.39
C LEU A 54 -1.46 -5.35 1.08
N LYS A 55 -1.85 -6.49 0.51
CA LYS A 55 -1.53 -7.80 1.08
C LYS A 55 -0.48 -8.47 0.23
N THR A 56 0.65 -8.75 0.85
CA THR A 56 1.80 -9.38 0.19
C THR A 56 2.61 -10.19 1.21
N THR A 57 3.67 -10.82 0.75
CA THR A 57 4.58 -11.58 1.60
C THR A 57 5.80 -10.75 2.00
N ALA A 58 6.50 -11.20 3.04
CA ALA A 58 7.75 -10.58 3.46
C ALA A 58 8.79 -10.61 2.33
N ASP A 59 8.82 -11.67 1.55
CA ASP A 59 9.77 -11.82 0.44
C ASP A 59 9.53 -10.79 -0.67
N ARG A 60 8.27 -10.41 -0.91
CA ARG A 60 7.93 -9.45 -1.95
C ARG A 60 7.95 -8.00 -1.47
N TYR A 61 7.99 -7.78 -0.16
CA TYR A 61 7.90 -6.43 0.39
C TYR A 61 8.98 -5.47 -0.15
N PRO A 62 10.27 -5.84 -0.21
CA PRO A 62 11.28 -4.88 -0.71
C PRO A 62 10.98 -4.39 -2.12
N ALA A 63 10.54 -5.26 -3.01
CA ALA A 63 10.17 -4.88 -4.38
C ALA A 63 8.92 -4.01 -4.39
N LEU A 64 7.93 -4.32 -3.55
CA LEU A 64 6.72 -3.52 -3.40
C LEU A 64 7.05 -2.11 -2.89
N GLU A 65 7.86 -2.00 -1.85
CA GLU A 65 8.27 -0.71 -1.30
C GLU A 65 8.93 0.16 -2.36
N GLN A 66 9.87 -0.40 -3.10
CA GLN A 66 10.58 0.33 -4.15
C GLN A 66 9.62 0.82 -5.24
N ARG A 67 8.70 -0.05 -5.65
CA ARG A 67 7.74 0.28 -6.71
C ARG A 67 6.74 1.34 -6.26
N LEU A 68 6.21 1.20 -5.03
CA LEU A 68 5.31 2.20 -4.45
C LEU A 68 5.98 3.57 -4.34
N LYS A 69 7.22 3.58 -3.87
CA LYS A 69 7.97 4.83 -3.74
C LYS A 69 8.12 5.53 -5.08
N ALA A 70 8.37 4.76 -6.14
CA ALA A 70 8.52 5.31 -7.49
C ALA A 70 7.20 5.85 -8.07
N LEU A 71 6.08 5.23 -7.73
CA LEU A 71 4.77 5.59 -8.26
C LEU A 71 4.01 6.63 -7.41
N HIS A 72 4.41 6.79 -6.15
CA HIS A 72 3.67 7.63 -5.20
C HIS A 72 3.86 9.11 -5.54
N PRO A 73 2.76 9.92 -5.51
CA PRO A 73 2.85 11.35 -5.79
C PRO A 73 3.60 12.17 -4.74
N TYR A 74 3.66 11.68 -3.49
CA TYR A 74 4.33 12.41 -2.41
C TYR A 74 5.84 12.25 -2.45
N GLU A 75 6.53 13.29 -2.04
CA GLU A 75 7.98 13.25 -1.83
C GLU A 75 8.35 12.27 -0.72
N LEU A 76 7.57 12.26 0.36
CA LEU A 76 7.76 11.36 1.50
C LEU A 76 6.47 10.58 1.75
N PRO A 77 6.27 9.45 1.05
CA PRO A 77 5.05 8.66 1.23
C PRO A 77 5.09 7.81 2.50
N GLU A 78 3.91 7.58 3.09
CA GLU A 78 3.77 6.55 4.09
C GLU A 78 3.81 5.19 3.40
N ILE A 79 4.77 4.36 3.76
CA ILE A 79 4.86 2.96 3.31
C ILE A 79 5.34 2.18 4.52
N ILE A 80 4.43 1.49 5.19
CA ILE A 80 4.75 0.73 6.40
C ILE A 80 4.17 -0.67 6.31
N ALA A 81 4.87 -1.63 6.89
CA ALA A 81 4.46 -3.02 6.90
C ALA A 81 4.20 -3.49 8.32
N VAL A 82 3.16 -4.29 8.47
CA VAL A 82 2.80 -4.95 9.73
C VAL A 82 2.82 -6.46 9.49
N SER A 83 3.51 -7.19 10.36
CA SER A 83 3.57 -8.64 10.26
C SER A 83 2.23 -9.26 10.64
N VAL A 84 1.84 -10.31 9.92
CA VAL A 84 0.69 -11.14 10.24
C VAL A 84 1.19 -12.34 11.02
N GLU A 85 0.93 -12.37 12.32
CA GLU A 85 1.41 -13.47 13.17
C GLU A 85 0.53 -14.70 13.04
N GLN A 86 -0.77 -14.53 12.82
CA GLN A 86 -1.72 -15.63 12.71
C GLN A 86 -2.68 -15.36 11.58
N GLY A 87 -3.03 -16.40 10.85
CA GLY A 87 -3.99 -16.30 9.77
C GLY A 87 -4.45 -17.68 9.34
N LEU A 88 -5.57 -17.74 8.61
CA LEU A 88 -6.05 -18.99 8.03
C LEU A 88 -4.99 -19.51 7.05
N PRO A 89 -4.46 -20.74 7.26
CA PRO A 89 -3.36 -21.23 6.41
C PRO A 89 -3.67 -21.22 4.92
N ALA A 90 -4.88 -21.60 4.53
CA ALA A 90 -5.26 -21.60 3.12
C ALA A 90 -5.27 -20.19 2.52
N TYR A 91 -5.67 -19.17 3.29
CA TYR A 91 -5.63 -17.79 2.83
C TYR A 91 -4.20 -17.29 2.68
N LEU A 92 -3.35 -17.56 3.67
CA LEU A 92 -1.94 -17.16 3.60
C LEU A 92 -1.24 -17.82 2.41
N GLN A 93 -1.58 -19.09 2.12
CA GLN A 93 -1.06 -19.79 0.93
C GLN A 93 -1.55 -19.13 -0.35
N TRP A 94 -2.79 -18.68 -0.38
CA TRP A 94 -3.33 -17.95 -1.53
C TRP A 94 -2.54 -16.65 -1.79
N VAL A 95 -2.23 -15.89 -0.74
CA VAL A 95 -1.41 -14.68 -0.87
C VAL A 95 -0.02 -15.01 -1.43
N GLU A 96 0.60 -16.07 -0.91
CA GLU A 96 1.92 -16.50 -1.37
C GLU A 96 1.90 -16.91 -2.83
N ASN A 97 0.90 -17.70 -3.24
CA ASN A 97 0.78 -18.15 -4.63
C ASN A 97 0.54 -16.98 -5.59
N ALA A 98 -0.29 -16.02 -5.20
CA ALA A 98 -0.62 -14.85 -6.03
C ALA A 98 0.57 -13.93 -6.25
N THR A 99 1.56 -13.95 -5.36
CA THR A 99 2.74 -13.11 -5.43
C THR A 99 4.01 -13.86 -5.85
N SER A 100 3.88 -15.13 -6.19
CA SER A 100 5.01 -15.93 -6.69
C SER A 100 5.44 -15.49 -8.07
N VAL A 101 6.72 -15.36 -8.27
CA VAL A 101 7.34 -15.00 -9.55
C VAL A 101 8.09 -16.16 -10.17
#